data_3d64689013543f4b6d842c61fee4fe3a
#
_entry.id   3d64689013543f4b6d842c61fee4fe3a
#
_cell.length_a   1.000
_cell.length_b   1.000
_cell.length_c   1.000
_cell.angle_alpha   90.00
_cell.angle_beta   90.00
_cell.angle_gamma   90.00
#
_symmetry.space_group_name_H-M   'P 1'
#
loop_
_entity.id
_entity.type
_entity.pdbx_description
1 polymer ?
#
loop_
_entity_poly.entity_id
_entity_poly.type
_entity_poly.pdbx_seq_one_letter_code
_entity_poly.pdbx_strand_id
1 'polypeptide(L)'
;MKKNILRGLGLALATAASLATVSVNAQEKPADFPQRPISLVVVYPAGGAVDVTARTFAKIAEEQMGVDIRVENRVGGAGMVGHTSLAKNTEPDGYTVGVLANPFLYTDILLKNAPFELDEFTPINEISFDPMVWVVNAKSDVGKMSFDEIIAHAKETPLQVGMNPNSVFLFVSEFIERSKDVEFNFIPFDGGKQGVVALLAGDVDAMASFCSEIGQYVDSGDLKPVAVTGDKRHPMLPDTPTLSELGVPAGGQAWGATRIFTLPAGVPDDRKAYLADGFLKVLESDEAQKAFAEAGLTLTPAGPEAAQEQYQQSFETLKTFLAETGRIQE
;
A
#
# COMPACT_ATOMS: atom_id res chain seq x y z
N MET A 1 12.90 -86.13 -20.56
CA MET A 1 14.33 -85.88 -20.88
C MET A 1 14.54 -84.46 -21.35
N LYS A 2 15.53 -83.84 -20.82
CA LYS A 2 16.17 -82.56 -21.17
C LYS A 2 15.42 -81.25 -20.82
N LYS A 3 15.94 -80.66 -19.75
CA LYS A 3 15.95 -79.30 -19.27
C LYS A 3 16.46 -78.32 -20.34
N ASN A 4 15.91 -77.14 -20.40
CA ASN A 4 16.63 -75.94 -20.78
C ASN A 4 16.19 -74.73 -19.95
N ILE A 5 17.12 -74.23 -19.21
CA ILE A 5 17.10 -73.05 -18.38
C ILE A 5 17.44 -71.86 -19.28
N LEU A 6 16.58 -70.86 -19.36
CA LEU A 6 16.98 -69.55 -19.90
C LEU A 6 16.97 -68.53 -18.75
N ARG A 7 18.13 -68.01 -18.49
CA ARG A 7 18.40 -66.85 -17.59
C ARG A 7 17.92 -65.59 -18.27
N GLY A 8 16.95 -64.91 -17.70
CA GLY A 8 16.60 -63.56 -18.03
C GLY A 8 17.41 -62.58 -17.19
N LEU A 9 18.24 -61.74 -17.84
CA LEU A 9 18.95 -60.62 -17.23
C LEU A 9 17.94 -59.48 -17.03
N GLY A 10 17.63 -59.16 -15.77
CA GLY A 10 16.88 -57.95 -15.43
C GLY A 10 17.79 -56.72 -15.42
N LEU A 11 17.58 -55.82 -16.37
CA LEU A 11 18.24 -54.53 -16.40
C LEU A 11 17.48 -53.56 -15.49
N ALA A 12 18.01 -53.29 -14.30
CA ALA A 12 17.52 -52.26 -13.39
C ALA A 12 17.94 -50.89 -13.90
N LEU A 13 17.03 -50.12 -14.51
CA LEU A 13 17.24 -48.70 -14.77
C LEU A 13 17.06 -47.92 -13.46
N ALA A 14 18.17 -47.51 -12.87
CA ALA A 14 18.16 -46.51 -11.79
C ALA A 14 17.99 -45.11 -12.39
N THR A 15 16.77 -44.58 -12.37
CA THR A 15 16.51 -43.16 -12.62
C THR A 15 16.96 -42.35 -11.43
N ALA A 16 18.13 -41.73 -11.55
CA ALA A 16 18.59 -40.70 -10.63
C ALA A 16 17.77 -39.45 -10.87
N ALA A 17 16.77 -39.19 -10.03
CA ALA A 17 16.08 -37.92 -9.97
C ALA A 17 17.05 -36.89 -9.33
N SER A 18 17.67 -36.05 -10.19
CA SER A 18 18.44 -34.89 -9.73
C SER A 18 17.45 -33.88 -9.14
N LEU A 19 17.34 -33.85 -7.83
CA LEU A 19 16.75 -32.75 -7.09
C LEU A 19 17.68 -31.55 -7.28
N ALA A 20 17.35 -30.68 -8.24
CA ALA A 20 17.94 -29.35 -8.31
C ALA A 20 17.47 -28.59 -7.07
N THR A 21 18.28 -28.56 -6.04
CA THR A 21 18.11 -27.60 -4.95
C THR A 21 18.36 -26.22 -5.54
N VAL A 22 17.29 -25.46 -5.73
CA VAL A 22 17.38 -24.02 -5.97
C VAL A 22 17.96 -23.44 -4.67
N SER A 23 19.27 -23.25 -4.65
CA SER A 23 19.91 -22.45 -3.61
C SER A 23 19.42 -21.03 -3.81
N VAL A 24 18.54 -20.56 -2.96
CA VAL A 24 18.28 -19.14 -2.79
C VAL A 24 19.61 -18.56 -2.29
N ASN A 25 20.41 -18.03 -3.20
CA ASN A 25 21.60 -17.28 -2.84
C ASN A 25 21.13 -16.05 -2.09
N ALA A 26 21.30 -16.02 -0.78
CA ALA A 26 21.26 -14.77 -0.05
C ALA A 26 22.29 -13.84 -0.71
N GLN A 27 21.83 -12.66 -1.18
CA GLN A 27 22.71 -11.67 -1.79
C GLN A 27 23.85 -11.35 -0.83
N GLU A 28 25.11 -11.56 -1.26
CA GLU A 28 26.26 -11.24 -0.42
C GLU A 28 26.32 -9.73 -0.18
N LYS A 29 26.64 -9.35 1.06
CA LYS A 29 26.84 -7.94 1.41
C LYS A 29 27.96 -7.36 0.54
N PRO A 30 27.72 -6.25 -0.19
CA PRO A 30 28.78 -5.59 -0.95
C PRO A 30 29.96 -5.22 -0.05
N ALA A 31 31.19 -5.39 -0.53
CA ALA A 31 32.40 -5.26 0.30
C ALA A 31 32.57 -3.86 0.92
N ASP A 32 32.05 -2.84 0.25
CA ASP A 32 32.15 -1.42 0.61
C ASP A 32 30.83 -0.79 1.06
N PHE A 33 29.76 -1.61 1.30
CA PHE A 33 28.44 -1.10 1.64
C PHE A 33 27.69 -2.01 2.64
N PRO A 34 26.99 -1.43 3.66
CA PRO A 34 27.12 -0.06 4.12
C PRO A 34 28.32 0.13 5.05
N GLN A 35 28.96 1.31 4.99
CA GLN A 35 30.06 1.71 5.88
C GLN A 35 29.65 2.88 6.83
N ARG A 36 28.44 3.37 6.67
CA ARG A 36 27.83 4.44 7.46
C ARG A 36 26.32 4.19 7.59
N PRO A 37 25.64 4.90 8.51
CA PRO A 37 24.19 4.74 8.68
C PRO A 37 23.40 4.93 7.39
N ILE A 38 22.34 4.14 7.23
CA ILE A 38 21.35 4.30 6.16
C ILE A 38 20.25 5.24 6.67
N SER A 39 19.86 6.23 5.86
CA SER A 39 18.79 7.16 6.17
C SER A 39 17.49 6.72 5.52
N LEU A 40 16.45 6.43 6.32
CA LEU A 40 15.07 6.29 5.87
C LEU A 40 14.43 7.67 5.86
N VAL A 41 14.15 8.19 4.68
CA VAL A 41 13.53 9.51 4.51
C VAL A 41 12.03 9.38 4.41
N VAL A 42 11.33 9.95 5.38
CA VAL A 42 9.88 10.08 5.43
C VAL A 42 9.50 11.50 4.99
N VAL A 43 8.67 11.62 3.97
CA VAL A 43 8.30 12.93 3.40
C VAL A 43 7.10 13.58 4.09
N TYR A 44 6.57 12.94 5.13
CA TYR A 44 5.41 13.35 5.92
C TYR A 44 5.78 13.69 7.36
N PRO A 45 4.88 14.38 8.11
CA PRO A 45 5.14 14.75 9.50
C PRO A 45 5.41 13.56 10.42
N ALA A 46 6.28 13.78 11.41
CA ALA A 46 6.55 12.81 12.47
C ALA A 46 5.27 12.42 13.23
N GLY A 47 5.17 11.15 13.62
CA GLY A 47 4.00 10.58 14.29
C GLY A 47 2.83 10.22 13.36
N GLY A 48 2.94 10.48 12.05
CA GLY A 48 2.01 9.98 11.05
C GLY A 48 2.26 8.51 10.72
N ALA A 49 1.29 7.85 10.06
CA ALA A 49 1.37 6.41 9.77
C ALA A 49 2.65 5.99 9.02
N VAL A 50 3.14 6.81 8.06
CA VAL A 50 4.39 6.50 7.33
C VAL A 50 5.63 6.65 8.24
N ASP A 51 5.63 7.63 9.16
CA ASP A 51 6.72 7.81 10.12
C ASP A 51 6.75 6.66 11.13
N VAL A 52 5.58 6.24 11.63
CA VAL A 52 5.46 5.07 12.52
C VAL A 52 5.95 3.82 11.80
N THR A 53 5.55 3.61 10.53
CA THR A 53 6.06 2.53 9.67
C THR A 53 7.58 2.52 9.60
N ALA A 54 8.19 3.65 9.28
CA ALA A 54 9.64 3.78 9.14
C ALA A 54 10.39 3.52 10.46
N ARG A 55 9.90 4.04 11.57
CA ARG A 55 10.54 3.86 12.90
C ARG A 55 10.37 2.44 13.45
N THR A 56 9.21 1.83 13.26
CA THR A 56 8.98 0.43 13.64
C THR A 56 9.90 -0.48 12.85
N PHE A 57 10.01 -0.27 11.53
CA PHE A 57 10.93 -1.02 10.68
C PHE A 57 12.40 -0.80 11.07
N ALA A 58 12.84 0.46 11.22
CA ALA A 58 14.23 0.80 11.50
C ALA A 58 14.76 0.08 12.74
N LYS A 59 13.98 0.07 13.82
CA LYS A 59 14.35 -0.59 15.07
C LYS A 59 14.65 -2.07 14.89
N ILE A 60 13.84 -2.78 14.13
CA ILE A 60 14.00 -4.23 13.90
C ILE A 60 15.14 -4.47 12.91
N ALA A 61 15.22 -3.65 11.86
CA ALA A 61 16.24 -3.79 10.83
C ALA A 61 17.66 -3.53 11.35
N GLU A 62 17.84 -2.59 12.29
CA GLU A 62 19.14 -2.37 12.96
C GLU A 62 19.65 -3.64 13.64
N GLU A 63 18.77 -4.34 14.36
CA GLU A 63 19.13 -5.59 15.05
C GLU A 63 19.40 -6.75 14.08
N GLN A 64 18.51 -6.93 13.10
CA GLN A 64 18.59 -8.10 12.20
C GLN A 64 19.65 -7.96 11.10
N MET A 65 19.88 -6.74 10.60
CA MET A 65 20.87 -6.50 9.53
C MET A 65 22.25 -6.10 10.08
N GLY A 66 22.33 -5.69 11.34
CA GLY A 66 23.57 -5.20 11.95
C GLY A 66 24.09 -3.91 11.32
N VAL A 67 23.17 -3.00 10.93
CA VAL A 67 23.47 -1.70 10.32
C VAL A 67 22.72 -0.60 11.04
N ASP A 68 23.35 0.57 11.20
CA ASP A 68 22.68 1.73 11.77
C ASP A 68 21.67 2.29 10.78
N ILE A 69 20.43 2.54 11.22
CA ILE A 69 19.35 3.11 10.40
C ILE A 69 18.80 4.36 11.08
N ARG A 70 18.73 5.47 10.37
CA ARG A 70 18.20 6.73 10.87
C ARG A 70 16.94 7.10 10.14
N VAL A 71 15.91 7.54 10.88
CA VAL A 71 14.67 8.04 10.28
C VAL A 71 14.69 9.57 10.29
N GLU A 72 14.56 10.16 9.11
CA GLU A 72 14.55 11.60 8.87
C GLU A 72 13.22 12.03 8.26
N ASN A 73 12.59 13.08 8.80
CA ASN A 73 11.38 13.66 8.22
C ASN A 73 11.73 14.88 7.36
N ARG A 74 11.48 14.80 6.03
CA ARG A 74 11.66 15.91 5.07
C ARG A 74 10.29 16.39 4.60
N VAL A 75 9.63 17.20 5.42
CA VAL A 75 8.24 17.63 5.23
C VAL A 75 8.12 18.92 4.41
N GLY A 76 6.96 19.12 3.79
CA GLY A 76 6.58 20.33 3.06
C GLY A 76 5.72 20.04 1.84
N GLY A 77 4.74 20.93 1.56
CA GLY A 77 3.86 20.80 0.39
C GLY A 77 3.13 19.46 0.29
N ALA A 78 2.66 18.92 1.42
CA ALA A 78 2.02 17.60 1.50
C ALA A 78 2.87 16.44 0.94
N GLY A 79 4.21 16.52 1.06
CA GLY A 79 5.17 15.52 0.57
C GLY A 79 6.04 16.02 -0.59
N MET A 80 5.58 16.99 -1.36
CA MET A 80 6.25 17.50 -2.56
C MET A 80 7.73 17.85 -2.35
N VAL A 81 8.06 18.52 -1.23
CA VAL A 81 9.46 18.90 -0.90
C VAL A 81 10.33 17.65 -0.71
N GLY A 82 9.84 16.67 0.04
CA GLY A 82 10.57 15.44 0.29
C GLY A 82 10.71 14.56 -0.97
N HIS A 83 9.64 14.42 -1.76
CA HIS A 83 9.68 13.72 -3.04
C HIS A 83 10.70 14.37 -3.99
N THR A 84 10.67 15.72 -4.14
CA THR A 84 11.65 16.44 -4.95
C THR A 84 13.08 16.23 -4.44
N SER A 85 13.28 16.26 -3.12
CA SER A 85 14.59 16.00 -2.52
C SER A 85 15.12 14.61 -2.85
N LEU A 86 14.26 13.58 -2.78
CA LEU A 86 14.64 12.20 -3.10
C LEU A 86 14.98 12.05 -4.59
N ALA A 87 14.16 12.59 -5.48
CA ALA A 87 14.34 12.46 -6.93
C ALA A 87 15.51 13.25 -7.47
N LYS A 88 15.70 14.50 -7.02
CA LYS A 88 16.61 15.47 -7.66
C LYS A 88 17.88 15.77 -6.88
N ASN A 89 17.86 15.62 -5.55
CA ASN A 89 18.92 16.11 -4.68
C ASN A 89 19.56 15.03 -3.81
N THR A 90 19.27 13.76 -4.10
CA THR A 90 19.82 12.62 -3.36
C THR A 90 20.83 11.87 -4.23
N GLU A 91 22.03 11.67 -3.70
CA GLU A 91 23.05 10.84 -4.37
C GLU A 91 22.55 9.39 -4.51
N PRO A 92 22.70 8.76 -5.68
CA PRO A 92 22.26 7.39 -5.90
C PRO A 92 23.28 6.36 -5.40
N ASP A 93 23.65 6.48 -4.12
CA ASP A 93 24.69 5.64 -3.50
C ASP A 93 24.14 4.54 -2.58
N GLY A 94 22.78 4.46 -2.44
CA GLY A 94 22.10 3.48 -1.61
C GLY A 94 21.98 3.84 -0.13
N TYR A 95 22.56 4.95 0.33
CA TYR A 95 22.48 5.36 1.73
C TYR A 95 21.24 6.15 2.09
N THR A 96 20.43 6.52 1.10
CA THR A 96 19.16 7.19 1.34
C THR A 96 18.04 6.37 0.70
N VAL A 97 17.09 5.93 1.52
CA VAL A 97 15.92 5.16 1.12
C VAL A 97 14.68 5.98 1.45
N GLY A 98 13.84 6.24 0.48
CA GLY A 98 12.52 6.87 0.69
C GLY A 98 11.53 5.88 1.29
N VAL A 99 10.74 6.32 2.28
CA VAL A 99 9.57 5.62 2.77
C VAL A 99 8.35 6.42 2.33
N LEU A 100 7.71 5.97 1.26
CA LEU A 100 6.68 6.72 0.57
C LEU A 100 5.31 6.05 0.68
N ALA A 101 4.27 6.84 0.44
CA ALA A 101 2.90 6.37 0.29
C ALA A 101 2.43 6.75 -1.12
N ASN A 102 2.19 5.75 -1.95
CA ASN A 102 2.00 5.90 -3.39
C ASN A 102 0.88 6.85 -3.84
N PRO A 103 -0.33 6.87 -3.25
CA PRO A 103 -1.37 7.73 -3.81
C PRO A 103 -0.97 9.21 -3.79
N PHE A 104 -0.19 9.63 -2.79
CA PHE A 104 0.24 11.03 -2.68
C PHE A 104 1.35 11.38 -3.68
N LEU A 105 2.30 10.47 -3.90
CA LEU A 105 3.33 10.63 -4.93
C LEU A 105 2.69 10.73 -6.33
N TYR A 106 1.73 9.85 -6.63
CA TYR A 106 1.04 9.84 -7.92
C TYR A 106 0.22 11.12 -8.14
N THR A 107 -0.49 11.60 -7.12
CA THR A 107 -1.25 12.86 -7.23
C THR A 107 -0.34 14.08 -7.34
N ASP A 108 0.87 14.05 -6.77
CA ASP A 108 1.86 15.10 -6.97
C ASP A 108 2.26 15.19 -8.45
N ILE A 109 2.55 14.04 -9.08
CA ILE A 109 2.92 13.96 -10.51
C ILE A 109 1.73 14.34 -11.41
N LEU A 110 0.57 13.70 -11.20
CA LEU A 110 -0.56 13.79 -12.12
C LEU A 110 -1.37 15.09 -11.99
N LEU A 111 -1.44 15.70 -10.81
CA LEU A 111 -2.33 16.82 -10.53
C LEU A 111 -1.63 18.12 -10.12
N LYS A 112 -0.38 18.05 -9.67
CA LYS A 112 0.31 19.21 -9.06
C LYS A 112 1.56 19.68 -9.82
N ASN A 113 1.78 19.18 -11.05
CA ASN A 113 2.95 19.52 -11.87
C ASN A 113 4.27 19.34 -11.09
N ALA A 114 4.44 18.18 -10.47
CA ALA A 114 5.67 17.86 -9.74
C ALA A 114 6.91 18.05 -10.62
N PRO A 115 8.04 18.51 -10.09
CA PRO A 115 9.27 18.67 -10.85
C PRO A 115 10.05 17.35 -11.02
N PHE A 116 9.37 16.22 -10.90
CA PHE A 116 9.94 14.87 -11.02
C PHE A 116 8.95 13.94 -11.69
N GLU A 117 9.47 12.84 -12.21
CA GLU A 117 8.73 11.79 -12.92
C GLU A 117 8.71 10.49 -12.10
N LEU A 118 7.85 9.56 -12.49
CA LEU A 118 7.65 8.28 -11.80
C LEU A 118 8.91 7.40 -11.80
N ASP A 119 9.67 7.40 -12.89
CA ASP A 119 10.87 6.58 -13.11
C ASP A 119 12.12 7.08 -12.37
N GLU A 120 12.04 8.25 -11.74
CA GLU A 120 13.09 8.75 -10.85
C GLU A 120 13.10 8.06 -9.47
N PHE A 121 12.10 7.22 -9.22
CA PHE A 121 11.98 6.40 -8.01
C PHE A 121 12.03 4.92 -8.37
N THR A 122 12.88 4.18 -7.68
CA THR A 122 13.02 2.73 -7.83
C THR A 122 12.46 2.02 -6.60
N PRO A 123 11.22 1.51 -6.63
CA PRO A 123 10.70 0.68 -5.56
C PRO A 123 11.56 -0.55 -5.34
N ILE A 124 11.90 -0.84 -4.10
CA ILE A 124 12.67 -2.03 -3.73
C ILE A 124 11.86 -3.01 -2.90
N ASN A 125 10.87 -2.54 -2.14
CA ASN A 125 9.92 -3.40 -1.44
C ASN A 125 8.58 -2.69 -1.25
N GLU A 126 7.49 -3.44 -1.29
CA GLU A 126 6.26 -3.05 -0.63
C GLU A 126 6.37 -3.36 0.86
N ILE A 127 5.84 -2.46 1.69
CA ILE A 127 5.83 -2.60 3.15
C ILE A 127 4.43 -3.02 3.60
N SER A 128 3.44 -2.20 3.24
CA SER A 128 2.07 -2.35 3.70
C SER A 128 1.08 -1.73 2.74
N PHE A 129 -0.12 -2.28 2.71
CA PHE A 129 -1.26 -1.68 2.04
C PHE A 129 -2.33 -1.32 3.07
N ASP A 130 -2.75 -0.06 3.07
CA ASP A 130 -3.82 0.48 3.91
C ASP A 130 -5.00 0.84 2.99
N PRO A 131 -6.03 -0.02 2.89
CA PRO A 131 -7.13 0.20 1.98
C PRO A 131 -8.00 1.37 2.43
N MET A 132 -8.70 1.97 1.47
CA MET A 132 -9.81 2.85 1.78
C MET A 132 -11.01 2.02 2.19
N VAL A 133 -11.69 2.49 3.21
CA VAL A 133 -12.97 1.92 3.70
C VAL A 133 -14.05 2.96 3.48
N TRP A 134 -15.11 2.61 2.77
CA TRP A 134 -16.30 3.43 2.70
C TRP A 134 -17.12 3.14 3.96
N VAL A 135 -17.33 4.16 4.78
CA VAL A 135 -17.80 4.04 6.17
C VAL A 135 -18.94 5.00 6.43
N VAL A 136 -19.88 4.58 7.29
CA VAL A 136 -21.05 5.34 7.73
C VAL A 136 -21.11 5.41 9.25
N ASN A 137 -21.84 6.38 9.79
CA ASN A 137 -22.11 6.43 11.23
C ASN A 137 -23.05 5.27 11.59
N ALA A 138 -22.60 4.33 12.43
CA ALA A 138 -23.35 3.14 12.80
C ALA A 138 -24.69 3.42 13.51
N LYS A 139 -24.82 4.61 14.12
CA LYS A 139 -26.01 5.02 14.89
C LYS A 139 -27.05 5.76 14.03
N SER A 140 -26.69 6.15 12.80
CA SER A 140 -27.59 6.81 11.85
C SER A 140 -28.56 5.83 11.21
N ASP A 141 -29.57 6.35 10.52
CA ASP A 141 -30.49 5.50 9.73
C ASP A 141 -29.76 4.83 8.57
N VAL A 142 -28.82 5.54 7.91
CA VAL A 142 -27.93 4.96 6.89
C VAL A 142 -27.07 3.85 7.45
N GLY A 143 -26.62 3.95 8.70
CA GLY A 143 -25.84 2.91 9.40
C GLY A 143 -26.56 1.57 9.57
N LYS A 144 -27.88 1.54 9.54
CA LYS A 144 -28.68 0.31 9.65
C LYS A 144 -28.84 -0.42 8.30
N MET A 145 -28.51 0.23 7.18
CA MET A 145 -28.69 -0.24 5.83
C MET A 145 -27.49 -1.10 5.36
N SER A 146 -27.74 -2.05 4.46
CA SER A 146 -26.72 -2.69 3.64
C SER A 146 -26.21 -1.74 2.57
N PHE A 147 -25.10 -2.11 1.88
CA PHE A 147 -24.59 -1.29 0.77
C PHE A 147 -25.66 -1.04 -0.31
N ASP A 148 -26.36 -2.08 -0.74
CA ASP A 148 -27.38 -1.94 -1.79
C ASP A 148 -28.58 -1.07 -1.35
N GLU A 149 -28.97 -1.15 -0.06
CA GLU A 149 -30.00 -0.27 0.50
C GLU A 149 -29.53 1.19 0.59
N ILE A 150 -28.26 1.43 0.92
CA ILE A 150 -27.64 2.76 0.91
C ILE A 150 -27.65 3.34 -0.52
N ILE A 151 -27.29 2.55 -1.51
CA ILE A 151 -27.31 2.96 -2.92
C ILE A 151 -28.75 3.24 -3.39
N ALA A 152 -29.71 2.40 -3.02
CA ALA A 152 -31.12 2.63 -3.33
C ALA A 152 -31.65 3.91 -2.68
N HIS A 153 -31.29 4.16 -1.42
CA HIS A 153 -31.63 5.39 -0.70
C HIS A 153 -31.02 6.63 -1.36
N ALA A 154 -29.73 6.54 -1.77
CA ALA A 154 -29.02 7.64 -2.43
C ALA A 154 -29.64 8.06 -3.77
N LYS A 155 -30.33 7.15 -4.48
CA LYS A 155 -31.07 7.46 -5.70
C LYS A 155 -32.31 8.35 -5.47
N GLU A 156 -32.87 8.26 -4.29
CA GLU A 156 -34.06 9.06 -3.90
C GLU A 156 -33.64 10.34 -3.14
N THR A 157 -32.59 10.23 -2.32
CA THR A 157 -32.09 11.32 -1.46
C THR A 157 -30.57 11.30 -1.48
N PRO A 158 -29.90 12.24 -2.20
CA PRO A 158 -28.44 12.28 -2.26
C PRO A 158 -27.79 12.37 -0.88
N LEU A 159 -26.84 11.46 -0.60
CA LEU A 159 -26.11 11.43 0.66
C LEU A 159 -25.13 12.60 0.77
N GLN A 160 -24.94 13.12 1.98
CA GLN A 160 -23.84 14.02 2.30
C GLN A 160 -22.57 13.18 2.48
N VAL A 161 -21.60 13.27 1.55
CA VAL A 161 -20.40 12.46 1.59
C VAL A 161 -19.18 13.32 1.88
N GLY A 162 -18.54 13.05 3.02
CA GLY A 162 -17.31 13.72 3.44
C GLY A 162 -16.15 13.34 2.51
N MET A 163 -15.36 14.33 2.07
CA MET A 163 -14.21 14.07 1.20
C MET A 163 -13.06 15.04 1.46
N ASN A 164 -11.86 14.66 0.99
CA ASN A 164 -10.73 15.56 0.84
C ASN A 164 -10.52 15.84 -0.66
N PRO A 165 -10.52 17.11 -1.10
CA PRO A 165 -10.42 17.44 -2.52
C PRO A 165 -9.16 16.88 -3.20
N ASN A 166 -9.33 16.42 -4.45
CA ASN A 166 -8.23 15.89 -5.28
C ASN A 166 -7.39 14.79 -4.62
N SER A 167 -8.04 13.89 -3.92
CA SER A 167 -7.40 12.80 -3.21
C SER A 167 -8.18 11.49 -3.33
N VAL A 168 -7.56 10.37 -2.95
CA VAL A 168 -8.23 9.05 -2.93
C VAL A 168 -9.48 9.02 -2.05
N PHE A 169 -9.60 9.89 -1.06
CA PHE A 169 -10.82 10.04 -0.26
C PHE A 169 -12.04 10.44 -1.10
N LEU A 170 -11.83 11.34 -2.06
CA LEU A 170 -12.87 11.72 -3.04
C LEU A 170 -13.03 10.64 -4.10
N PHE A 171 -11.93 10.19 -4.72
CA PHE A 171 -11.97 9.34 -5.91
C PHE A 171 -12.70 8.02 -5.67
N VAL A 172 -12.56 7.41 -4.49
CA VAL A 172 -13.28 6.18 -4.14
C VAL A 172 -14.79 6.40 -4.12
N SER A 173 -15.25 7.51 -3.53
CA SER A 173 -16.68 7.83 -3.49
C SER A 173 -17.23 8.17 -4.88
N GLU A 174 -16.50 8.93 -5.71
CA GLU A 174 -16.88 9.19 -7.10
C GLU A 174 -16.92 7.91 -7.95
N PHE A 175 -16.04 6.96 -7.65
CA PHE A 175 -16.04 5.69 -8.35
C PHE A 175 -17.29 4.86 -8.02
N ILE A 176 -17.74 4.89 -6.74
CA ILE A 176 -19.03 4.30 -6.34
C ILE A 176 -20.18 5.02 -7.06
N GLU A 177 -20.19 6.35 -7.03
CA GLU A 177 -21.19 7.21 -7.67
C GLU A 177 -21.39 6.84 -9.14
N ARG A 178 -20.30 6.82 -9.91
CA ARG A 178 -20.31 6.46 -11.34
C ARG A 178 -20.72 5.02 -11.59
N SER A 179 -20.23 4.07 -10.78
CA SER A 179 -20.49 2.64 -10.99
C SER A 179 -21.91 2.23 -10.63
N LYS A 180 -22.58 2.99 -9.74
CA LYS A 180 -23.92 2.68 -9.24
C LYS A 180 -24.99 3.63 -9.78
N ASP A 181 -24.61 4.61 -10.61
CA ASP A 181 -25.51 5.64 -11.17
C ASP A 181 -26.31 6.34 -10.06
N VAL A 182 -25.56 6.93 -9.12
CA VAL A 182 -26.08 7.74 -8.00
C VAL A 182 -25.37 9.09 -7.96
N GLU A 183 -25.95 10.07 -7.29
CA GLU A 183 -25.34 11.38 -7.04
C GLU A 183 -25.14 11.58 -5.54
N PHE A 184 -23.95 12.07 -5.15
CA PHE A 184 -23.62 12.45 -3.78
C PHE A 184 -23.44 13.96 -3.66
N ASN A 185 -23.77 14.50 -2.48
CA ASN A 185 -23.41 15.86 -2.11
C ASN A 185 -22.06 15.84 -1.37
N PHE A 186 -21.00 16.22 -2.06
CA PHE A 186 -19.66 16.19 -1.50
C PHE A 186 -19.37 17.37 -0.57
N ILE A 187 -19.00 17.08 0.69
CA ILE A 187 -18.64 18.04 1.73
C ILE A 187 -17.12 18.00 1.95
N PRO A 188 -16.41 19.09 1.62
CA PRO A 188 -14.96 19.11 1.71
C PRO A 188 -14.43 19.28 3.14
N PHE A 189 -13.34 18.55 3.45
CA PHE A 189 -12.55 18.65 4.67
C PHE A 189 -11.06 18.73 4.33
N ASP A 190 -10.24 19.34 5.20
CA ASP A 190 -8.81 19.49 4.99
C ASP A 190 -7.99 18.20 5.27
N GLY A 191 -8.67 17.08 5.61
CA GLY A 191 -8.04 15.77 5.85
C GLY A 191 -9.01 14.73 6.39
N GLY A 192 -8.63 13.45 6.30
CA GLY A 192 -9.46 12.32 6.72
C GLY A 192 -9.95 12.42 8.17
N LYS A 193 -9.07 12.83 9.08
CA LYS A 193 -9.40 12.94 10.51
C LYS A 193 -10.56 13.92 10.81
N GLN A 194 -10.61 15.06 10.10
CA GLN A 194 -11.70 16.02 10.26
C GLN A 194 -13.02 15.46 9.71
N GLY A 195 -12.96 14.78 8.56
CA GLY A 195 -14.12 14.11 7.99
C GLY A 195 -14.67 13.00 8.91
N VAL A 196 -13.80 12.21 9.53
CA VAL A 196 -14.21 11.18 10.53
C VAL A 196 -14.93 11.81 11.72
N VAL A 197 -14.45 12.95 12.22
CA VAL A 197 -15.13 13.67 13.31
C VAL A 197 -16.52 14.15 12.87
N ALA A 198 -16.64 14.71 11.66
CA ALA A 198 -17.93 15.14 11.12
C ALA A 198 -18.89 13.96 10.90
N LEU A 199 -18.38 12.81 10.44
CA LEU A 199 -19.19 11.59 10.30
C LEU A 199 -19.71 11.08 11.64
N LEU A 200 -18.88 11.10 12.69
CA LEU A 200 -19.27 10.74 14.05
C LEU A 200 -20.31 11.70 14.63
N ALA A 201 -20.22 12.99 14.30
CA ALA A 201 -21.19 14.01 14.69
C ALA A 201 -22.53 13.93 13.93
N GLY A 202 -22.54 13.25 12.78
CA GLY A 202 -23.72 13.17 11.90
C GLY A 202 -23.85 14.36 10.95
N ASP A 203 -22.77 15.12 10.75
CA ASP A 203 -22.73 16.24 9.78
C ASP A 203 -22.64 15.76 8.33
N VAL A 204 -22.17 14.52 8.15
CA VAL A 204 -22.16 13.78 6.87
C VAL A 204 -22.68 12.36 7.09
N ASP A 205 -23.20 11.72 6.02
CA ASP A 205 -23.78 10.37 6.06
C ASP A 205 -22.75 9.27 5.86
N ALA A 206 -21.78 9.54 5.00
CA ALA A 206 -20.73 8.59 4.62
C ALA A 206 -19.41 9.30 4.29
N MET A 207 -18.33 8.55 4.26
CA MET A 207 -17.04 8.98 3.70
C MET A 207 -16.16 7.78 3.37
N ALA A 208 -15.14 8.00 2.53
CA ALA A 208 -14.01 7.09 2.45
C ALA A 208 -12.92 7.52 3.44
N SER A 209 -12.31 6.57 4.15
CA SER A 209 -11.17 6.82 5.05
C SER A 209 -10.23 5.63 5.05
N PHE A 210 -8.98 5.81 5.47
CA PHE A 210 -8.05 4.69 5.61
C PHE A 210 -8.48 3.76 6.75
N CYS A 211 -8.29 2.45 6.55
CA CYS A 211 -8.62 1.44 7.57
C CYS A 211 -7.92 1.76 8.90
N SER A 212 -6.66 2.17 8.86
CA SER A 212 -5.88 2.55 10.05
C SER A 212 -6.43 3.78 10.79
N GLU A 213 -7.18 4.66 10.14
CA GLU A 213 -7.75 5.87 10.78
C GLU A 213 -9.06 5.60 11.51
N ILE A 214 -9.80 4.57 11.08
CA ILE A 214 -11.15 4.29 11.60
C ILE A 214 -11.24 3.07 12.54
N GLY A 215 -10.20 2.24 12.62
CA GLY A 215 -10.22 0.96 13.33
C GLY A 215 -10.82 1.07 14.74
N GLN A 216 -10.36 2.02 15.55
CA GLN A 216 -10.87 2.24 16.91
C GLN A 216 -12.37 2.56 16.97
N TYR A 217 -12.93 3.23 15.96
CA TYR A 217 -14.35 3.61 15.91
C TYR A 217 -15.22 2.46 15.38
N VAL A 218 -14.64 1.58 14.58
CA VAL A 218 -15.28 0.33 14.17
C VAL A 218 -15.34 -0.64 15.36
N ASP A 219 -14.25 -0.78 16.10
CA ASP A 219 -14.17 -1.63 17.29
C ASP A 219 -15.13 -1.16 18.40
N SER A 220 -15.32 0.15 18.55
CA SER A 220 -16.30 0.72 19.50
C SER A 220 -17.75 0.64 19.01
N GLY A 221 -17.98 0.32 17.74
CA GLY A 221 -19.31 0.28 17.14
C GLY A 221 -19.90 1.67 16.85
N ASP A 222 -19.06 2.71 16.79
CA ASP A 222 -19.47 4.06 16.42
C ASP A 222 -19.54 4.26 14.91
N LEU A 223 -18.64 3.60 14.17
CA LEU A 223 -18.63 3.56 12.72
C LEU A 223 -18.88 2.15 12.20
N LYS A 224 -19.59 2.06 11.07
CA LYS A 224 -19.83 0.82 10.34
C LYS A 224 -19.11 0.85 9.00
N PRO A 225 -18.14 -0.06 8.79
CA PRO A 225 -17.53 -0.24 7.49
C PRO A 225 -18.54 -0.90 6.54
N VAL A 226 -18.71 -0.33 5.35
CA VAL A 226 -19.70 -0.78 4.36
C VAL A 226 -19.04 -1.47 3.19
N ALA A 227 -17.90 -0.97 2.76
CA ALA A 227 -17.10 -1.55 1.69
C ALA A 227 -15.62 -1.22 1.87
N VAL A 228 -14.73 -2.06 1.36
CA VAL A 228 -13.28 -1.85 1.39
C VAL A 228 -12.70 -1.93 -0.03
N THR A 229 -11.69 -1.13 -0.33
CA THR A 229 -10.93 -1.24 -1.59
C THR A 229 -9.92 -2.39 -1.54
N GLY A 230 -9.37 -2.74 -2.70
CA GLY A 230 -8.42 -3.85 -2.83
C GLY A 230 -9.08 -5.13 -3.35
N ASP A 231 -8.24 -6.14 -3.62
CA ASP A 231 -8.69 -7.41 -4.23
C ASP A 231 -9.24 -8.42 -3.23
N LYS A 232 -8.98 -8.19 -1.95
CA LYS A 232 -9.39 -9.07 -0.84
C LYS A 232 -9.92 -8.25 0.32
N ARG A 233 -10.81 -8.85 1.11
CA ARG A 233 -11.23 -8.28 2.39
C ARG A 233 -10.04 -8.06 3.31
N HIS A 234 -10.05 -6.96 4.04
CA HIS A 234 -8.95 -6.63 4.94
C HIS A 234 -8.99 -7.50 6.21
N PRO A 235 -7.85 -7.99 6.73
CA PRO A 235 -7.82 -8.83 7.94
C PRO A 235 -8.46 -8.19 9.17
N MET A 236 -8.37 -6.87 9.33
CA MET A 236 -9.05 -6.14 10.42
C MET A 236 -10.56 -5.98 10.19
N LEU A 237 -11.05 -6.22 8.97
CA LEU A 237 -12.45 -6.04 8.58
C LEU A 237 -12.94 -7.26 7.79
N PRO A 238 -12.87 -8.49 8.36
CA PRO A 238 -13.12 -9.73 7.62
C PRO A 238 -14.56 -9.87 7.11
N ASP A 239 -15.50 -9.21 7.78
CA ASP A 239 -16.92 -9.22 7.41
C ASP A 239 -17.31 -8.12 6.41
N THR A 240 -16.42 -7.15 6.15
CA THR A 240 -16.67 -6.07 5.21
C THR A 240 -16.33 -6.52 3.79
N PRO A 241 -17.29 -6.49 2.84
CA PRO A 241 -17.05 -6.87 1.47
C PRO A 241 -16.12 -5.88 0.76
N THR A 242 -15.39 -6.37 -0.26
CA THR A 242 -14.67 -5.46 -1.16
C THR A 242 -15.66 -4.74 -2.08
N LEU A 243 -15.26 -3.58 -2.60
CA LEU A 243 -16.04 -2.88 -3.63
C LEU A 243 -16.26 -3.76 -4.86
N SER A 244 -15.28 -4.60 -5.23
CA SER A 244 -15.41 -5.55 -6.33
C SER A 244 -16.49 -6.62 -6.06
N GLU A 245 -16.58 -7.15 -4.83
CA GLU A 245 -17.66 -8.07 -4.42
C GLU A 245 -19.05 -7.41 -4.53
N LEU A 246 -19.12 -6.09 -4.38
CA LEU A 246 -20.35 -5.29 -4.49
C LEU A 246 -20.61 -4.80 -5.93
N GLY A 247 -19.83 -5.27 -6.91
CA GLY A 247 -19.99 -4.90 -8.32
C GLY A 247 -19.54 -3.46 -8.64
N VAL A 248 -18.66 -2.89 -7.83
CA VAL A 248 -17.93 -1.65 -8.11
C VAL A 248 -16.50 -2.05 -8.48
N PRO A 249 -16.03 -1.84 -9.73
CA PRO A 249 -14.75 -2.35 -10.20
C PRO A 249 -13.56 -1.54 -9.67
N ALA A 250 -13.41 -1.47 -8.34
CA ALA A 250 -12.35 -0.77 -7.61
C ALA A 250 -11.36 -1.76 -6.97
N GLY A 251 -10.92 -2.76 -7.72
CA GLY A 251 -9.85 -3.68 -7.33
C GLY A 251 -8.46 -3.04 -7.38
N GLY A 252 -7.46 -3.80 -6.90
CA GLY A 252 -6.07 -3.36 -6.86
C GLY A 252 -5.77 -2.38 -5.73
N GLN A 253 -4.52 -1.92 -5.69
CA GLN A 253 -4.01 -1.06 -4.62
C GLN A 253 -4.01 0.44 -4.95
N ALA A 254 -4.48 0.84 -6.14
CA ALA A 254 -4.56 2.25 -6.54
C ALA A 254 -5.49 3.09 -5.62
N TRP A 255 -6.45 2.43 -4.99
CA TRP A 255 -7.48 3.03 -4.15
C TRP A 255 -7.20 2.89 -2.65
N GLY A 256 -5.93 2.92 -2.26
CA GLY A 256 -5.48 2.86 -0.89
C GLY A 256 -4.08 3.46 -0.75
N ALA A 257 -3.47 3.35 0.42
CA ALA A 257 -2.10 3.78 0.64
C ALA A 257 -1.15 2.57 0.69
N THR A 258 -0.50 2.29 -0.43
CA THR A 258 0.63 1.36 -0.45
C THR A 258 1.87 2.09 0.03
N ARG A 259 2.46 1.62 1.12
CA ARG A 259 3.74 2.12 1.61
C ARG A 259 4.86 1.30 1.01
N ILE A 260 5.89 1.99 0.51
CA ILE A 260 7.03 1.37 -0.17
C ILE A 260 8.35 1.88 0.36
N PHE A 261 9.37 1.04 0.29
CA PHE A 261 10.75 1.49 0.25
C PHE A 261 11.15 1.77 -1.19
N THR A 262 11.76 2.92 -1.42
CA THR A 262 12.22 3.34 -2.74
C THR A 262 13.61 3.95 -2.68
N LEU A 263 14.37 3.81 -3.76
CA LEU A 263 15.66 4.45 -3.96
C LEU A 263 15.53 5.53 -5.05
N PRO A 264 16.39 6.55 -5.05
CA PRO A 264 16.55 7.38 -6.24
C PRO A 264 17.04 6.51 -7.41
N ALA A 265 16.69 6.89 -8.64
CA ALA A 265 17.16 6.18 -9.81
C ALA A 265 18.70 6.20 -9.90
N GLY A 266 19.30 5.10 -10.41
CA GLY A 266 20.75 5.01 -10.62
C GLY A 266 21.57 4.42 -9.49
N VAL A 267 20.97 3.95 -8.39
CA VAL A 267 21.69 3.20 -7.34
C VAL A 267 22.27 1.91 -7.93
N PRO A 268 23.54 1.56 -7.64
CA PRO A 268 24.18 0.32 -8.11
C PRO A 268 23.37 -0.94 -7.76
N ASP A 269 23.30 -1.89 -8.69
CA ASP A 269 22.45 -3.06 -8.58
C ASP A 269 22.77 -3.95 -7.38
N ASP A 270 24.03 -4.10 -7.01
CA ASP A 270 24.47 -4.85 -5.85
C ASP A 270 23.99 -4.23 -4.53
N ARG A 271 24.03 -2.91 -4.39
CA ARG A 271 23.51 -2.19 -3.23
C ARG A 271 21.99 -2.24 -3.16
N LYS A 272 21.34 -2.07 -4.31
CA LYS A 272 19.89 -2.18 -4.43
C LYS A 272 19.41 -3.58 -4.02
N ALA A 273 20.04 -4.63 -4.53
CA ALA A 273 19.70 -6.02 -4.18
C ALA A 273 19.95 -6.31 -2.69
N TYR A 274 21.09 -5.88 -2.13
CA TYR A 274 21.37 -6.02 -0.70
C TYR A 274 20.31 -5.38 0.19
N LEU A 275 19.87 -4.15 -0.15
CA LEU A 275 18.83 -3.46 0.59
C LEU A 275 17.49 -4.16 0.44
N ALA A 276 17.10 -4.50 -0.78
CA ALA A 276 15.82 -5.14 -1.07
C ALA A 276 15.67 -6.48 -0.35
N ASP A 277 16.68 -7.34 -0.44
CA ASP A 277 16.69 -8.66 0.21
C ASP A 277 16.72 -8.54 1.74
N GLY A 278 17.56 -7.64 2.27
CA GLY A 278 17.67 -7.40 3.70
C GLY A 278 16.36 -6.86 4.28
N PHE A 279 15.77 -5.89 3.62
CA PHE A 279 14.51 -5.27 4.07
C PHE A 279 13.33 -6.24 3.97
N LEU A 280 13.26 -7.04 2.90
CA LEU A 280 12.23 -8.05 2.76
C LEU A 280 12.27 -9.08 3.89
N LYS A 281 13.47 -9.60 4.21
CA LYS A 281 13.65 -10.55 5.32
C LYS A 281 13.20 -9.97 6.66
N VAL A 282 13.50 -8.69 6.91
CA VAL A 282 13.02 -7.98 8.11
C VAL A 282 11.50 -7.89 8.11
N LEU A 283 10.88 -7.47 7.01
CA LEU A 283 9.42 -7.34 6.92
C LEU A 283 8.69 -8.68 7.08
N GLU A 284 9.28 -9.78 6.62
CA GLU A 284 8.71 -11.13 6.72
C GLU A 284 8.92 -11.78 8.09
N SER A 285 9.75 -11.19 8.98
CA SER A 285 10.02 -11.74 10.29
C SER A 285 8.80 -11.69 11.23
N ASP A 286 8.67 -12.69 12.10
CA ASP A 286 7.63 -12.73 13.14
C ASP A 286 7.66 -11.49 14.04
N GLU A 287 8.85 -10.96 14.30
CA GLU A 287 9.05 -9.75 15.09
C GLU A 287 8.45 -8.53 14.39
N ALA A 288 8.66 -8.36 13.08
CA ALA A 288 8.06 -7.28 12.31
C ALA A 288 6.53 -7.44 12.25
N GLN A 289 6.02 -8.64 11.97
CA GLN A 289 4.58 -8.90 11.94
C GLN A 289 3.92 -8.48 13.27
N LYS A 290 4.52 -8.85 14.39
CA LYS A 290 4.03 -8.49 15.72
C LYS A 290 4.12 -6.99 15.99
N ALA A 291 5.27 -6.36 15.75
CA ALA A 291 5.48 -4.95 16.04
C ALA A 291 4.59 -4.03 15.19
N PHE A 292 4.39 -4.39 13.92
CA PHE A 292 3.49 -3.64 13.04
C PHE A 292 2.02 -3.79 13.45
N ALA A 293 1.60 -5.01 13.82
CA ALA A 293 0.24 -5.24 14.34
C ALA A 293 -0.02 -4.44 15.64
N GLU A 294 0.95 -4.41 16.56
CA GLU A 294 0.88 -3.59 17.78
C GLU A 294 0.80 -2.08 17.49
N ALA A 295 1.38 -1.64 16.37
CA ALA A 295 1.29 -0.26 15.88
C ALA A 295 0.00 0.02 15.08
N GLY A 296 -0.91 -0.94 14.94
CA GLY A 296 -2.15 -0.81 14.15
C GLY A 296 -1.91 -0.79 12.63
N LEU A 297 -0.81 -1.37 12.17
CA LEU A 297 -0.42 -1.44 10.77
C LEU A 297 -0.47 -2.88 10.26
N THR A 298 -0.90 -3.08 9.02
CA THR A 298 -0.93 -4.40 8.37
C THR A 298 0.19 -4.48 7.35
N LEU A 299 1.11 -5.43 7.53
CA LEU A 299 2.17 -5.70 6.56
C LEU A 299 1.63 -6.48 5.36
N THR A 300 2.08 -6.07 4.18
CA THR A 300 1.89 -6.79 2.89
C THR A 300 3.23 -6.87 2.15
N PRO A 301 4.26 -7.51 2.76
CA PRO A 301 5.60 -7.44 2.22
C PRO A 301 5.68 -8.05 0.82
N ALA A 302 6.34 -7.33 -0.08
CA ALA A 302 6.66 -7.84 -1.41
C ALA A 302 8.06 -7.41 -1.84
N GLY A 303 8.72 -8.28 -2.59
CA GLY A 303 10.04 -8.04 -3.15
C GLY A 303 10.03 -7.05 -4.32
N PRO A 304 11.20 -6.72 -4.88
CA PRO A 304 11.36 -5.62 -5.84
C PRO A 304 10.53 -5.78 -7.11
N GLU A 305 10.42 -6.97 -7.66
CA GLU A 305 9.66 -7.20 -8.91
C GLU A 305 8.17 -6.91 -8.69
N ALA A 306 7.57 -7.49 -7.64
CA ALA A 306 6.16 -7.30 -7.33
C ALA A 306 5.88 -5.85 -6.88
N ALA A 307 6.79 -5.23 -6.10
CA ALA A 307 6.68 -3.83 -5.70
C ALA A 307 6.72 -2.89 -6.90
N GLN A 308 7.60 -3.14 -7.89
CA GLN A 308 7.70 -2.36 -9.12
C GLN A 308 6.45 -2.53 -10.00
N GLU A 309 5.97 -3.76 -10.17
CA GLU A 309 4.76 -4.04 -10.94
C GLU A 309 3.55 -3.31 -10.33
N GLN A 310 3.36 -3.46 -9.02
CA GLN A 310 2.27 -2.81 -8.29
C GLN A 310 2.36 -1.28 -8.34
N TYR A 311 3.57 -0.73 -8.24
CA TYR A 311 3.83 0.70 -8.35
C TYR A 311 3.40 1.28 -9.69
N GLN A 312 3.78 0.63 -10.77
CA GLN A 312 3.42 1.01 -12.14
C GLN A 312 1.92 0.84 -12.39
N GLN A 313 1.38 -0.31 -12.04
CA GLN A 313 -0.04 -0.62 -12.26
C GLN A 313 -0.97 0.35 -11.52
N SER A 314 -0.65 0.67 -10.26
CA SER A 314 -1.43 1.62 -9.48
C SER A 314 -1.37 3.03 -10.05
N PHE A 315 -0.21 3.46 -10.55
CA PHE A 315 -0.07 4.75 -11.22
C PHE A 315 -0.93 4.84 -12.48
N GLU A 316 -0.84 3.84 -13.37
CA GLU A 316 -1.62 3.82 -14.62
C GLU A 316 -3.14 3.71 -14.33
N THR A 317 -3.54 2.96 -13.31
CA THR A 317 -4.94 2.88 -12.89
C THR A 317 -5.48 4.25 -12.45
N LEU A 318 -4.72 4.95 -11.61
CA LEU A 318 -5.11 6.30 -11.16
C LEU A 318 -5.10 7.30 -12.31
N LYS A 319 -4.10 7.26 -13.18
CA LYS A 319 -3.98 8.12 -14.36
C LYS A 319 -5.17 7.94 -15.30
N THR A 320 -5.55 6.70 -15.60
CA THR A 320 -6.73 6.39 -16.43
C THR A 320 -8.00 6.98 -15.82
N PHE A 321 -8.22 6.77 -14.52
CA PHE A 321 -9.38 7.33 -13.84
C PHE A 321 -9.41 8.86 -13.88
N LEU A 322 -8.27 9.52 -13.68
CA LEU A 322 -8.19 10.98 -13.74
C LEU A 322 -8.43 11.54 -15.15
N ALA A 323 -7.98 10.83 -16.19
CA ALA A 323 -8.26 11.16 -17.59
C ALA A 323 -9.76 11.00 -17.91
N GLU A 324 -10.36 9.86 -17.56
CA GLU A 324 -11.79 9.58 -17.74
C GLU A 324 -12.70 10.58 -17.01
N THR A 325 -12.22 11.14 -15.89
CA THR A 325 -12.95 12.16 -15.13
C THR A 325 -12.61 13.60 -15.56
N GLY A 326 -11.79 13.77 -16.61
CA GLY A 326 -11.44 15.07 -17.19
C GLY A 326 -10.53 15.94 -16.30
N ARG A 327 -9.82 15.31 -15.34
CA ARG A 327 -8.91 16.03 -14.43
C ARG A 327 -7.52 16.21 -15.02
N ILE A 328 -7.13 15.33 -15.93
CA ILE A 328 -5.89 15.43 -16.71
C ILE A 328 -6.20 15.21 -18.19
N GLN A 329 -5.30 15.64 -19.07
CA GLN A 329 -5.33 15.31 -20.49
C GLN A 329 -4.63 13.96 -20.70
N GLU A 330 -5.10 13.18 -21.69
CA GLU A 330 -4.47 11.91 -22.10
C GLU A 330 -3.06 12.11 -22.64
#